data_a416f647f1d30d21e0cb8dd4bc26eecf
#
_entry.id   a416f647f1d30d21e0cb8dd4bc26eecf
#
_cell.length_a   1.000
_cell.length_b   1.000
_cell.length_c   1.000
_cell.angle_alpha   90.00
_cell.angle_beta   90.00
_cell.angle_gamma   90.00
#
_symmetry.space_group_name_H-M   'P 1'
#
loop_
_entity.id
_entity.type
_entity.pdbx_description
1 polymer ?
#
loop_
_entity_poly.entity_id
_entity_poly.type
_entity_poly.pdbx_seq_one_letter_code
_entity_poly.pdbx_strand_id
1 'polypeptide(L)'
;ATGEILAMVGSKDYFDERIDGNVNITLALRQPGSSIKPINYVAAFEKGWSPATVLADVTTKFPIKGQPDYVPHNYDQREHGLTPIRVALASSFNIPAVKTLQFVTVPTMIETAKHFGITSFRDASNYGLALTLGGGEVKLLELTGAYAAFANNGARSAPTPFLKITDSAGKVLFDVKTNPPRAERAVGELASAVVDQD
;
A
#
# COMPACT_ATOMS: atom_id res chain seq x y z
N ALA A 1 6.49 2.81 -16.64
CA ALA A 1 7.32 3.17 -15.48
C ALA A 1 8.57 2.28 -15.49
N THR A 2 9.74 2.88 -15.21
CA THR A 2 11.06 2.19 -15.27
C THR A 2 11.48 1.62 -13.93
N GLY A 3 10.84 2.02 -12.83
CA GLY A 3 11.25 1.70 -11.47
C GLY A 3 12.41 2.56 -10.95
N GLU A 4 12.84 3.58 -11.68
CA GLU A 4 13.92 4.48 -11.26
C GLU A 4 13.60 5.20 -9.94
N ILE A 5 14.55 5.20 -9.00
CA ILE A 5 14.48 6.00 -7.79
C ILE A 5 15.00 7.39 -8.13
N LEU A 6 14.08 8.34 -8.36
CA LEU A 6 14.43 9.71 -8.76
C LEU A 6 14.89 10.58 -7.58
N ALA A 7 14.42 10.28 -6.37
CA ALA A 7 14.82 10.95 -5.14
C ALA A 7 14.63 10.01 -3.95
N MET A 8 15.54 10.13 -2.97
CA MET A 8 15.45 9.41 -1.69
C MET A 8 16.04 10.30 -0.60
N VAL A 9 15.20 10.69 0.36
CA VAL A 9 15.61 11.46 1.54
C VAL A 9 15.40 10.60 2.77
N GLY A 10 16.50 10.12 3.36
CA GLY A 10 16.46 9.21 4.50
C GLY A 10 16.21 9.91 5.83
N SER A 11 16.67 11.16 5.98
CA SER A 11 16.51 11.98 7.17
C SER A 11 16.57 13.46 6.81
N LYS A 12 16.24 14.33 7.76
CA LYS A 12 16.35 15.80 7.60
C LYS A 12 17.81 16.25 7.51
N ASP A 13 18.69 15.64 8.31
CA ASP A 13 20.13 15.92 8.37
C ASP A 13 20.86 14.64 8.78
N TYR A 14 21.70 14.13 7.88
CA TYR A 14 22.45 12.89 8.08
C TYR A 14 23.38 12.94 9.31
N PHE A 15 23.95 14.10 9.62
CA PHE A 15 24.94 14.28 10.68
C PHE A 15 24.33 14.73 12.02
N ASP A 16 23.03 14.93 12.10
CA ASP A 16 22.37 15.30 13.35
C ASP A 16 22.09 14.06 14.22
N GLU A 17 22.97 13.81 15.20
CA GLU A 17 22.86 12.69 16.13
C GLU A 17 21.62 12.77 17.03
N ARG A 18 21.04 13.98 17.24
CA ARG A 18 19.84 14.17 18.09
C ARG A 18 18.58 13.55 17.48
N ILE A 19 18.57 13.30 16.17
CA ILE A 19 17.44 12.72 15.44
C ILE A 19 17.81 11.38 14.79
N ASP A 20 18.93 10.77 15.18
CA ASP A 20 19.46 9.58 14.51
C ASP A 20 19.58 9.77 12.99
N GLY A 21 20.14 10.91 12.56
CA GLY A 21 20.15 11.37 11.16
C GLY A 21 20.75 10.40 10.17
N ASN A 22 21.62 9.49 10.62
CA ASN A 22 22.21 8.43 9.81
C ASN A 22 21.24 7.29 9.48
N VAL A 23 20.07 7.23 10.13
CA VAL A 23 19.03 6.22 9.85
C VAL A 23 18.27 6.60 8.59
N ASN A 24 18.28 5.71 7.60
CA ASN A 24 17.46 5.88 6.40
C ASN A 24 16.01 5.44 6.66
N ILE A 25 15.13 6.42 6.96
CA ILE A 25 13.73 6.19 7.28
C ILE A 25 12.93 5.56 6.12
N THR A 26 13.39 5.71 4.87
CA THR A 26 12.70 5.14 3.72
C THR A 26 12.76 3.61 3.67
N LEU A 27 13.74 3.03 4.37
CA LEU A 27 13.95 1.59 4.49
C LEU A 27 13.51 1.05 5.85
N ALA A 28 13.22 1.91 6.81
CA ALA A 28 12.74 1.52 8.13
C ALA A 28 11.26 1.13 8.08
N LEU A 29 10.88 0.17 8.92
CA LEU A 29 9.48 -0.23 9.08
C LEU A 29 8.72 0.86 9.85
N ARG A 30 7.63 1.34 9.27
CA ARG A 30 6.73 2.35 9.87
C ARG A 30 5.29 2.05 9.50
N GLN A 31 4.39 2.41 10.40
CA GLN A 31 2.96 2.28 10.15
C GLN A 31 2.53 3.25 9.03
N PRO A 32 1.92 2.76 7.94
CA PRO A 32 1.52 3.58 6.80
C PRO A 32 0.25 4.40 7.08
N GLY A 33 -0.47 4.09 8.15
CA GLY A 33 -1.80 4.66 8.37
C GLY A 33 -2.76 4.36 7.22
N SER A 34 -3.64 5.31 6.91
CA SER A 34 -4.64 5.17 5.85
C SER A 34 -4.08 5.06 4.43
N SER A 35 -2.78 5.35 4.22
CA SER A 35 -2.18 5.20 2.89
C SER A 35 -2.08 3.74 2.42
N ILE A 36 -2.37 2.76 3.27
CA ILE A 36 -2.48 1.35 2.87
C ILE A 36 -3.87 0.98 2.31
N LYS A 37 -4.90 1.82 2.51
CA LYS A 37 -6.29 1.54 2.10
C LYS A 37 -6.46 1.21 0.62
N PRO A 38 -5.79 1.87 -0.34
CA PRO A 38 -5.90 1.52 -1.75
C PRO A 38 -5.60 0.04 -2.04
N ILE A 39 -4.64 -0.57 -1.33
CA ILE A 39 -4.32 -2.00 -1.48
C ILE A 39 -5.52 -2.89 -1.08
N ASN A 40 -6.23 -2.53 -0.02
CA ASN A 40 -7.42 -3.24 0.41
C ASN A 40 -8.59 -3.08 -0.58
N TYR A 41 -8.82 -1.86 -1.07
CA TYR A 41 -9.92 -1.60 -1.99
C TYR A 41 -9.68 -2.23 -3.37
N VAL A 42 -8.45 -2.20 -3.90
CA VAL A 42 -8.14 -2.88 -5.16
C VAL A 42 -8.35 -4.39 -5.06
N ALA A 43 -8.02 -4.99 -3.90
CA ALA A 43 -8.31 -6.40 -3.66
C ALA A 43 -9.82 -6.70 -3.65
N ALA A 44 -10.65 -5.76 -3.18
CA ALA A 44 -12.11 -5.90 -3.24
C ALA A 44 -12.62 -5.78 -4.70
N PHE A 45 -12.03 -4.92 -5.51
CA PHE A 45 -12.37 -4.79 -6.94
C PHE A 45 -12.00 -6.05 -7.72
N GLU A 46 -10.84 -6.65 -7.46
CA GLU A 46 -10.47 -7.95 -8.05
C GLU A 46 -11.46 -9.08 -7.65
N LYS A 47 -12.13 -8.94 -6.50
CA LYS A 47 -13.19 -9.85 -6.04
C LYS A 47 -14.59 -9.48 -6.54
N GLY A 48 -14.71 -8.55 -7.49
CA GLY A 48 -15.95 -8.20 -8.19
C GLY A 48 -16.72 -7.01 -7.61
N TRP A 49 -16.19 -6.32 -6.58
CA TRP A 49 -16.78 -5.04 -6.18
C TRP A 49 -16.47 -3.95 -7.20
N SER A 50 -17.17 -2.83 -7.09
CA SER A 50 -16.99 -1.66 -7.95
C SER A 50 -16.95 -0.39 -7.11
N PRO A 51 -16.49 0.75 -7.65
CA PRO A 51 -16.54 2.05 -6.99
C PRO A 51 -17.95 2.46 -6.54
N ALA A 52 -18.98 1.94 -7.22
CA ALA A 52 -20.38 2.19 -6.90
C ALA A 52 -20.93 1.25 -5.82
N THR A 53 -20.19 0.22 -5.41
CA THR A 53 -20.59 -0.64 -4.29
C THR A 53 -20.80 0.19 -3.04
N VAL A 54 -21.97 0.04 -2.41
CA VAL A 54 -22.36 0.85 -1.25
C VAL A 54 -22.10 0.07 0.04
N LEU A 55 -21.44 0.73 0.99
CA LEU A 55 -21.22 0.24 2.34
C LEU A 55 -21.93 1.13 3.35
N ALA A 56 -22.43 0.53 4.42
CA ALA A 56 -23.00 1.29 5.54
C ALA A 56 -21.84 1.78 6.44
N ASP A 57 -21.56 3.08 6.40
CA ASP A 57 -20.64 3.74 7.32
C ASP A 57 -21.36 4.10 8.62
N VAL A 58 -21.60 3.08 9.43
CA VAL A 58 -22.23 3.16 10.76
C VAL A 58 -21.43 2.35 11.75
N THR A 59 -21.49 2.74 13.02
CA THR A 59 -20.81 2.03 14.13
C THR A 59 -21.08 0.53 14.04
N THR A 60 -20.01 -0.22 13.93
CA THR A 60 -20.05 -1.66 13.73
C THR A 60 -19.07 -2.33 14.69
N LYS A 61 -19.54 -3.39 15.35
CA LYS A 61 -18.72 -4.23 16.23
C LYS A 61 -18.22 -5.43 15.44
N PHE A 62 -16.92 -5.68 15.49
CA PHE A 62 -16.28 -6.83 14.87
C PHE A 62 -15.80 -7.78 15.97
N PRO A 63 -16.45 -8.93 16.16
CA PRO A 63 -16.09 -9.88 17.22
C PRO A 63 -14.67 -10.42 17.02
N ILE A 64 -13.87 -10.42 18.09
CA ILE A 64 -12.55 -11.03 18.13
C ILE A 64 -12.58 -12.16 19.17
N LYS A 65 -12.27 -13.39 18.74
CA LYS A 65 -12.29 -14.54 19.64
C LYS A 65 -11.35 -14.33 20.84
N GLY A 66 -11.93 -14.35 22.03
CA GLY A 66 -11.17 -14.23 23.28
C GLY A 66 -10.73 -12.80 23.65
N GLN A 67 -11.20 -11.78 22.94
CA GLN A 67 -10.91 -10.37 23.20
C GLN A 67 -12.19 -9.53 23.10
N PRO A 68 -12.18 -8.28 23.58
CA PRO A 68 -13.26 -7.33 23.31
C PRO A 68 -13.48 -7.11 21.82
N ASP A 69 -14.71 -6.80 21.43
CA ASP A 69 -15.04 -6.47 20.05
C ASP A 69 -14.18 -5.30 19.53
N TYR A 70 -13.70 -5.39 18.31
CA TYR A 70 -13.06 -4.28 17.63
C TYR A 70 -14.12 -3.33 17.08
N VAL A 71 -14.08 -2.08 17.50
CA VAL A 71 -15.04 -1.04 17.10
C VAL A 71 -14.28 0.13 16.49
N PRO A 72 -14.09 0.17 15.17
CA PRO A 72 -13.42 1.28 14.51
C PRO A 72 -14.29 2.54 14.50
N HIS A 73 -13.66 3.71 14.58
CA HIS A 73 -14.30 5.01 14.44
C HIS A 73 -13.69 5.77 13.28
N ASN A 74 -14.48 6.59 12.59
CA ASN A 74 -13.97 7.54 11.63
C ASN A 74 -13.17 8.65 12.35
N TYR A 75 -12.26 9.30 11.64
CA TYR A 75 -11.40 10.34 12.22
C TYR A 75 -12.22 11.53 12.77
N ASP A 76 -13.31 11.89 12.09
CA ASP A 76 -14.23 12.96 12.47
C ASP A 76 -15.28 12.54 13.51
N GLN A 77 -15.22 11.28 13.99
CA GLN A 77 -16.14 10.69 14.97
C GLN A 77 -17.61 10.68 14.51
N ARG A 78 -17.86 10.66 13.19
CA ARG A 78 -19.21 10.67 12.60
C ARG A 78 -19.48 9.39 11.82
N GLU A 79 -20.77 9.10 11.66
CA GLU A 79 -21.33 8.09 10.77
C GLU A 79 -21.86 8.80 9.51
N HIS A 80 -21.57 8.26 8.32
CA HIS A 80 -21.98 8.87 7.04
C HIS A 80 -23.08 8.07 6.33
N GLY A 81 -23.58 7.00 6.97
CA GLY A 81 -24.68 6.18 6.45
C GLY A 81 -24.28 5.36 5.22
N LEU A 82 -25.15 5.28 4.24
CA LEU A 82 -24.90 4.52 3.00
C LEU A 82 -23.93 5.28 2.11
N THR A 83 -22.71 4.76 1.97
CA THR A 83 -21.61 5.45 1.31
C THR A 83 -21.03 4.57 0.19
N PRO A 84 -20.96 5.05 -1.06
CA PRO A 84 -20.25 4.36 -2.14
C PRO A 84 -18.75 4.24 -1.84
N ILE A 85 -18.11 3.18 -2.29
CA ILE A 85 -16.67 2.95 -2.07
C ILE A 85 -15.83 4.13 -2.55
N ARG A 86 -16.13 4.71 -3.72
CA ARG A 86 -15.39 5.87 -4.24
C ARG A 86 -15.33 7.03 -3.23
N VAL A 87 -16.44 7.30 -2.54
CA VAL A 87 -16.52 8.34 -1.52
C VAL A 87 -15.80 7.89 -0.24
N ALA A 88 -15.98 6.63 0.16
CA ALA A 88 -15.34 6.07 1.35
C ALA A 88 -13.80 6.08 1.24
N LEU A 89 -13.25 5.78 0.06
CA LEU A 89 -11.81 5.81 -0.19
C LEU A 89 -11.29 7.26 -0.24
N ALA A 90 -11.92 8.13 -1.04
CA ALA A 90 -11.52 9.53 -1.19
C ALA A 90 -11.59 10.31 0.13
N SER A 91 -12.59 10.03 0.97
CA SER A 91 -12.73 10.62 2.31
C SER A 91 -11.95 9.87 3.40
N SER A 92 -11.30 8.78 3.03
CA SER A 92 -10.51 7.95 3.97
C SER A 92 -11.31 7.44 5.18
N PHE A 93 -12.60 7.12 5.00
CA PHE A 93 -13.43 6.60 6.09
C PHE A 93 -12.88 5.25 6.62
N ASN A 94 -12.90 5.08 7.94
CA ASN A 94 -12.33 3.91 8.59
C ASN A 94 -13.29 2.73 8.61
N ILE A 95 -14.55 2.95 8.96
CA ILE A 95 -15.54 1.87 9.10
C ILE A 95 -15.74 1.13 7.77
N PRO A 96 -15.96 1.81 6.61
CA PRO A 96 -16.03 1.15 5.32
C PRO A 96 -14.75 0.38 4.96
N ALA A 97 -13.57 0.92 5.28
CA ALA A 97 -12.29 0.25 5.00
C ALA A 97 -12.17 -1.06 5.80
N VAL A 98 -12.60 -1.09 7.06
CA VAL A 98 -12.60 -2.31 7.89
C VAL A 98 -13.62 -3.33 7.36
N LYS A 99 -14.82 -2.90 6.96
CA LYS A 99 -15.82 -3.77 6.31
C LYS A 99 -15.28 -4.34 4.98
N THR A 100 -14.57 -3.54 4.22
CA THR A 100 -13.89 -4.00 3.00
C THR A 100 -12.87 -5.09 3.33
N LEU A 101 -12.03 -4.90 4.35
CA LEU A 101 -11.06 -5.93 4.73
C LEU A 101 -11.73 -7.20 5.28
N GLN A 102 -12.86 -7.08 5.96
CA GLN A 102 -13.64 -8.25 6.38
C GLN A 102 -14.12 -9.07 5.16
N PHE A 103 -14.53 -8.42 4.08
CA PHE A 103 -14.90 -9.07 2.82
C PHE A 103 -13.68 -9.63 2.07
N VAL A 104 -12.62 -8.83 1.95
CA VAL A 104 -11.37 -9.21 1.26
C VAL A 104 -10.67 -10.34 1.99
N THR A 105 -10.61 -10.30 3.28
CA THR A 105 -9.83 -11.07 4.26
C THR A 105 -8.38 -10.61 4.39
N VAL A 106 -7.82 -10.74 5.58
CA VAL A 106 -6.41 -10.35 5.86
C VAL A 106 -5.42 -11.11 4.97
N PRO A 107 -5.51 -12.44 4.79
CA PRO A 107 -4.60 -13.16 3.90
C PRO A 107 -4.63 -12.65 2.45
N THR A 108 -5.82 -12.37 1.91
CA THR A 108 -5.95 -11.84 0.54
C THR A 108 -5.35 -10.44 0.41
N MET A 109 -5.59 -9.54 1.38
CA MET A 109 -4.96 -8.21 1.36
C MET A 109 -3.42 -8.30 1.40
N ILE A 110 -2.86 -9.20 2.20
CA ILE A 110 -1.40 -9.42 2.27
C ILE A 110 -0.86 -9.96 0.96
N GLU A 111 -1.56 -10.89 0.31
CA GLU A 111 -1.15 -11.40 -0.99
C GLU A 111 -1.19 -10.31 -2.07
N THR A 112 -2.25 -9.50 -2.08
CA THR A 112 -2.33 -8.32 -2.95
C THR A 112 -1.17 -7.36 -2.68
N ALA A 113 -0.87 -7.06 -1.41
CA ALA A 113 0.25 -6.21 -1.02
C ALA A 113 1.60 -6.73 -1.55
N LYS A 114 1.83 -8.05 -1.53
CA LYS A 114 3.04 -8.66 -2.11
C LYS A 114 3.14 -8.47 -3.61
N HIS A 115 2.03 -8.60 -4.34
CA HIS A 115 2.01 -8.33 -5.78
C HIS A 115 2.39 -6.87 -6.08
N PHE A 116 2.01 -5.94 -5.21
CA PHE A 116 2.43 -4.53 -5.28
C PHE A 116 3.85 -4.29 -4.76
N GLY A 117 4.55 -5.31 -4.24
CA GLY A 117 5.92 -5.23 -3.78
C GLY A 117 6.10 -4.86 -2.31
N ILE A 118 5.03 -4.88 -1.52
CA ILE A 118 5.09 -4.72 -0.07
C ILE A 118 5.41 -6.10 0.53
N THR A 119 6.61 -6.28 1.05
CA THR A 119 7.11 -7.57 1.54
C THR A 119 7.16 -7.65 3.07
N SER A 120 6.76 -6.58 3.75
CA SER A 120 6.86 -6.46 5.21
C SER A 120 5.87 -7.35 5.97
N PHE A 121 4.72 -7.67 5.38
CA PHE A 121 3.70 -8.52 5.99
C PHE A 121 4.07 -10.00 5.85
N ARG A 122 4.72 -10.57 6.88
CA ARG A 122 5.29 -11.94 6.80
C ARG A 122 4.28 -13.02 7.10
N ASP A 123 3.53 -12.89 8.19
CA ASP A 123 2.57 -13.89 8.67
C ASP A 123 1.20 -13.24 8.91
N ALA A 124 0.20 -13.72 8.17
CA ALA A 124 -1.17 -13.20 8.24
C ALA A 124 -1.81 -13.37 9.63
N SER A 125 -1.37 -14.34 10.42
CA SER A 125 -1.89 -14.58 11.77
C SER A 125 -1.58 -13.46 12.76
N ASN A 126 -0.58 -12.62 12.45
CA ASN A 126 -0.19 -11.48 13.29
C ASN A 126 -1.06 -10.24 13.07
N TYR A 127 -1.98 -10.27 12.10
CA TYR A 127 -2.76 -9.11 11.70
C TYR A 127 -4.26 -9.36 11.83
N GLY A 128 -4.96 -8.32 12.27
CA GLY A 128 -6.41 -8.27 12.28
C GLY A 128 -6.98 -7.22 11.32
N LEU A 129 -8.25 -6.88 11.50
CA LEU A 129 -8.94 -5.92 10.64
C LEU A 129 -8.36 -4.49 10.70
N ALA A 130 -7.58 -4.17 11.74
CA ALA A 130 -6.86 -2.90 11.82
C ALA A 130 -5.74 -2.76 10.76
N LEU A 131 -5.36 -3.86 10.06
CA LEU A 131 -4.35 -3.82 9.00
C LEU A 131 -4.69 -2.77 7.92
N THR A 132 -5.95 -2.65 7.52
CA THR A 132 -6.39 -1.66 6.52
C THR A 132 -6.29 -0.21 6.99
N LEU A 133 -6.11 0.02 8.29
CA LEU A 133 -5.91 1.34 8.90
C LEU A 133 -4.44 1.61 9.20
N GLY A 134 -3.55 0.73 8.75
CA GLY A 134 -2.11 0.85 8.97
C GLY A 134 -1.60 0.12 10.22
N GLY A 135 -2.35 -0.84 10.75
CA GLY A 135 -1.95 -1.67 11.90
C GLY A 135 -0.78 -2.64 11.63
N GLY A 136 -0.16 -2.56 10.46
CA GLY A 136 1.05 -3.29 10.09
C GLY A 136 2.09 -2.34 9.51
N GLU A 137 3.36 -2.59 9.79
CA GLU A 137 4.46 -1.72 9.34
C GLU A 137 4.94 -2.08 7.93
N VAL A 138 5.28 -1.04 7.15
CA VAL A 138 5.82 -1.15 5.79
C VAL A 138 7.03 -0.23 5.62
N LYS A 139 7.84 -0.46 4.60
CA LYS A 139 8.88 0.49 4.19
C LYS A 139 8.29 1.53 3.25
N LEU A 140 8.67 2.80 3.44
CA LEU A 140 8.22 3.89 2.56
C LEU A 140 8.57 3.62 1.10
N LEU A 141 9.76 3.07 0.82
CA LEU A 141 10.17 2.71 -0.54
C LEU A 141 9.22 1.67 -1.17
N GLU A 142 8.81 0.64 -0.42
CA GLU A 142 7.89 -0.38 -0.91
C GLU A 142 6.50 0.21 -1.19
N LEU A 143 6.00 1.04 -0.27
CA LEU A 143 4.70 1.69 -0.43
C LEU A 143 4.69 2.68 -1.61
N THR A 144 5.75 3.46 -1.79
CA THR A 144 5.92 4.35 -2.95
C THR A 144 5.93 3.56 -4.26
N GLY A 145 6.63 2.41 -4.28
CA GLY A 145 6.62 1.50 -5.43
C GLY A 145 5.23 0.91 -5.72
N ALA A 146 4.43 0.65 -4.68
CA ALA A 146 3.05 0.20 -4.85
C ALA A 146 2.17 1.29 -5.51
N TYR A 147 2.31 2.55 -5.09
CA TYR A 147 1.62 3.66 -5.74
C TYR A 147 2.08 3.89 -7.18
N ALA A 148 3.37 3.70 -7.47
CA ALA A 148 3.84 3.74 -8.85
C ALA A 148 3.23 2.65 -9.73
N ALA A 149 2.85 1.50 -9.17
CA ALA A 149 2.12 0.47 -9.91
C ALA A 149 0.70 0.90 -10.25
N PHE A 150 -0.02 1.61 -9.35
CA PHE A 150 -1.32 2.21 -9.69
C PHE A 150 -1.18 3.18 -10.87
N ALA A 151 -0.26 4.14 -10.80
CA ALA A 151 0.02 5.10 -11.88
C ALA A 151 0.53 4.44 -13.18
N ASN A 152 0.85 3.15 -13.16
CA ASN A 152 1.29 2.35 -14.30
C ASN A 152 0.27 1.26 -14.67
N ASN A 153 -1.02 1.55 -14.55
CA ASN A 153 -2.12 0.65 -14.90
C ASN A 153 -2.02 -0.74 -14.24
N GLY A 154 -1.59 -0.79 -13.00
CA GLY A 154 -1.43 -2.03 -12.23
C GLY A 154 -0.17 -2.84 -12.56
N ALA A 155 0.73 -2.31 -13.36
CA ALA A 155 2.00 -2.95 -13.67
C ALA A 155 3.11 -2.42 -12.76
N ARG A 156 3.65 -3.28 -11.91
CA ARG A 156 4.74 -2.99 -10.98
C ARG A 156 6.09 -3.16 -11.68
N SER A 157 6.96 -2.17 -11.56
CA SER A 157 8.39 -2.27 -11.85
C SER A 157 9.18 -2.28 -10.55
N ALA A 158 10.17 -3.17 -10.41
CA ALA A 158 11.01 -3.20 -9.22
C ALA A 158 11.82 -1.89 -9.11
N PRO A 159 11.91 -1.28 -7.91
CA PRO A 159 12.73 -0.09 -7.72
C PRO A 159 14.19 -0.37 -8.10
N THR A 160 14.80 0.53 -8.88
CA THR A 160 16.21 0.46 -9.26
C THR A 160 16.93 1.76 -8.94
N PRO A 161 18.07 1.70 -8.19
CA PRO A 161 18.89 2.87 -7.92
C PRO A 161 19.94 3.12 -9.00
N PHE A 162 20.15 2.18 -9.94
CA PHE A 162 21.18 2.27 -10.96
C PHE A 162 20.58 2.20 -12.36
N LEU A 163 20.96 3.15 -13.22
CA LEU A 163 20.59 3.13 -14.63
C LEU A 163 21.63 2.39 -15.47
N LYS A 164 22.92 2.52 -15.06
CA LYS A 164 24.04 1.91 -15.75
C LYS A 164 25.20 1.68 -14.80
N ILE A 165 25.88 0.56 -14.93
CA ILE A 165 27.11 0.22 -14.21
C ILE A 165 28.18 -0.12 -15.25
N THR A 166 29.36 0.49 -15.13
CA THR A 166 30.53 0.19 -15.93
C THR A 166 31.71 -0.20 -15.02
N ASP A 167 32.62 -1.01 -15.52
CA ASP A 167 33.91 -1.23 -14.88
C ASP A 167 34.90 -0.08 -15.13
N SER A 168 36.10 -0.17 -14.57
CA SER A 168 37.16 0.84 -14.73
C SER A 168 37.68 0.96 -16.15
N ALA A 169 37.46 -0.03 -17.01
CA ALA A 169 37.83 -0.02 -18.43
C ALA A 169 36.70 0.51 -19.33
N GLY A 170 35.58 0.92 -18.74
CA GLY A 170 34.42 1.42 -19.47
C GLY A 170 33.49 0.36 -20.04
N LYS A 171 33.73 -0.92 -19.77
CA LYS A 171 32.85 -2.03 -20.17
C LYS A 171 31.54 -1.95 -19.40
N VAL A 172 30.42 -2.01 -20.10
CA VAL A 172 29.09 -2.01 -19.51
C VAL A 172 28.85 -3.35 -18.81
N LEU A 173 28.58 -3.30 -17.50
CA LEU A 173 28.21 -4.44 -16.66
C LEU A 173 26.71 -4.56 -16.50
N PHE A 174 26.02 -3.42 -16.47
CA PHE A 174 24.56 -3.33 -16.38
C PHE A 174 24.09 -2.07 -17.12
N ASP A 175 22.98 -2.16 -17.84
CA ASP A 175 22.30 -1.02 -18.45
C ASP A 175 20.78 -1.31 -18.47
N VAL A 176 20.00 -0.46 -17.81
CA VAL A 176 18.54 -0.60 -17.71
C VAL A 176 17.86 -0.53 -19.08
N LYS A 177 18.49 0.12 -20.07
CA LYS A 177 17.95 0.23 -21.43
C LYS A 177 18.01 -1.09 -22.19
N THR A 178 19.07 -1.87 -21.95
CA THR A 178 19.27 -3.19 -22.60
C THR A 178 18.74 -4.34 -21.76
N ASN A 179 18.60 -4.14 -20.45
CA ASN A 179 18.07 -5.11 -19.51
C ASN A 179 17.09 -4.41 -18.55
N PRO A 180 15.93 -3.95 -19.06
CA PRO A 180 14.96 -3.25 -18.24
C PRO A 180 14.41 -4.16 -17.14
N PRO A 181 14.10 -3.62 -15.95
CA PRO A 181 13.37 -4.34 -14.93
C PRO A 181 12.07 -4.90 -15.54
N ARG A 182 11.84 -6.19 -15.32
CA ARG A 182 10.60 -6.81 -15.81
C ARG A 182 9.41 -6.20 -15.05
N ALA A 183 8.49 -5.61 -15.78
CA ALA A 183 7.22 -5.20 -15.21
C ALA A 183 6.38 -6.46 -14.94
N GLU A 184 5.89 -6.58 -13.73
CA GLU A 184 5.00 -7.65 -13.28
C GLU A 184 3.61 -7.05 -13.05
N ARG A 185 2.58 -7.76 -13.49
CA ARG A 185 1.22 -7.30 -13.23
C ARG A 185 0.88 -7.56 -11.76
N ALA A 186 0.68 -6.49 -11.01
CA ALA A 186 0.28 -6.56 -9.60
C ALA A 186 -1.25 -6.74 -9.46
N VAL A 187 -2.01 -6.14 -10.39
CA VAL A 187 -3.48 -6.17 -10.39
C VAL A 187 -4.01 -5.88 -11.80
N GLY A 188 -5.27 -6.23 -12.08
CA GLY A 188 -5.91 -5.94 -13.36
C GLY A 188 -5.96 -4.44 -13.67
N GLU A 189 -5.87 -4.08 -14.95
CA GLU A 189 -5.87 -2.67 -15.39
C GLU A 189 -7.12 -1.91 -14.92
N LEU A 190 -8.29 -2.56 -15.02
CA LEU A 190 -9.55 -1.94 -14.63
C LEU A 190 -9.59 -1.62 -13.14
N ALA A 191 -9.16 -2.56 -12.30
CA ALA A 191 -9.13 -2.37 -10.85
C ALA A 191 -8.11 -1.30 -10.43
N SER A 192 -6.96 -1.22 -11.12
CA SER A 192 -5.95 -0.18 -10.91
C SER A 192 -6.47 1.20 -11.28
N ALA A 193 -7.04 1.34 -12.48
CA ALA A 193 -7.56 2.62 -12.99
C ALA A 193 -8.66 3.22 -12.08
N VAL A 194 -9.44 2.37 -11.44
CA VAL A 194 -10.48 2.81 -10.50
C VAL A 194 -9.90 3.44 -9.24
N VAL A 195 -8.78 2.92 -8.75
CA VAL A 195 -8.12 3.45 -7.53
C VAL A 195 -7.34 4.73 -7.85
N ASP A 196 -6.84 4.88 -9.08
CA ASP A 196 -6.01 6.01 -9.50
C ASP A 196 -6.84 7.28 -9.80
N GLN A 197 -8.17 7.15 -9.97
CA GLN A 197 -9.08 8.27 -10.28
C GLN A 197 -9.74 8.91 -9.05
N ASP A 198 -9.61 8.31 -7.88
CA ASP A 198 -10.15 8.77 -6.60
C ASP A 198 -9.04 9.37 -5.71
#